data_c41798bc66b9e782c11725cbf0f244b5
#
_entry.id   c41798bc66b9e782c11725cbf0f244b5
#
_cell.length_a   1.000
_cell.length_b   1.000
_cell.length_c   1.000
_cell.angle_alpha   90.00
_cell.angle_beta   90.00
_cell.angle_gamma   90.00
#
_symmetry.space_group_name_H-M   'P 1'
#
loop_
_entity.id
_entity.type
_entity.pdbx_description
1 polymer ?
#
loop_
_entity_poly.entity_id
_entity_poly.type
_entity_poly.pdbx_seq_one_letter_code
_entity_poly.pdbx_strand_id
1 'polypeptide(L)'
;MEQELAFKLQADGIRYQTQVEIPVTTVDFYFSLESRPLLVFVDGRVHLRTVQMVKDEELRSLLRKRGYRVVELYYNRYSDRQRDQLYDEILSNLGLR
;
A
#
# COMPACT_ATOMS: atom_id res chain seq x y z
N MET A 1 -6.63 9.19 4.86
CA MET A 1 -6.83 7.76 4.50
C MET A 1 -5.84 6.83 5.21
N GLU A 2 -4.57 7.13 5.20
CA GLU A 2 -3.58 6.24 5.80
C GLU A 2 -3.77 6.04 7.31
N GLN A 3 -4.09 7.10 8.05
CA GLN A 3 -4.32 7.01 9.48
C GLN A 3 -5.53 6.13 9.81
N GLU A 4 -6.58 6.24 9.02
CA GLU A 4 -7.80 5.46 9.20
C GLU A 4 -7.57 3.98 8.88
N LEU A 5 -6.78 3.68 7.86
CA LEU A 5 -6.41 2.31 7.55
C LEU A 5 -5.53 1.72 8.67
N ALA A 6 -4.57 2.50 9.18
CA ALA A 6 -3.74 2.07 10.29
C ALA A 6 -4.57 1.79 11.54
N PHE A 7 -5.57 2.62 11.81
CA PHE A 7 -6.47 2.43 12.93
C PHE A 7 -7.22 1.10 12.85
N LYS A 8 -7.70 0.77 11.64
CA LYS A 8 -8.40 -0.51 11.42
C LYS A 8 -7.46 -1.70 11.59
N LEU A 9 -6.22 -1.60 11.11
CA LEU A 9 -5.22 -2.64 11.29
C LEU A 9 -4.92 -2.89 12.77
N GLN A 10 -4.77 -1.82 13.54
CA GLN A 10 -4.55 -1.92 14.98
C GLN A 10 -5.74 -2.57 15.69
N ALA A 11 -6.96 -2.15 15.32
CA ALA A 11 -8.18 -2.71 15.91
C ALA A 11 -8.32 -4.20 15.66
N ASP A 12 -7.87 -4.67 14.50
CA ASP A 12 -7.92 -6.08 14.12
C ASP A 12 -6.69 -6.88 14.57
N GLY A 13 -5.75 -6.24 15.26
CA GLY A 13 -4.56 -6.91 15.76
C GLY A 13 -3.56 -7.33 14.70
N ILE A 14 -3.57 -6.67 13.55
CA ILE A 14 -2.68 -6.98 12.43
C ILE A 14 -1.38 -6.22 12.59
N ARG A 15 -0.24 -6.91 12.51
CA ARG A 15 1.07 -6.28 12.59
C ARG A 15 1.42 -5.58 11.29
N TYR A 16 1.89 -4.34 11.41
CA TYR A 16 2.31 -3.54 10.27
C TYR A 16 3.35 -2.52 10.70
N GLN A 17 4.07 -1.99 9.72
CA GLN A 17 4.96 -0.85 9.90
C GLN A 17 4.53 0.24 8.93
N THR A 18 4.69 1.50 9.31
CA THR A 18 4.35 2.64 8.46
C THR A 18 5.59 3.43 8.10
N GLN A 19 5.54 4.10 6.96
CA GLN A 19 6.59 5.00 6.49
C GLN A 19 7.98 4.34 6.53
N VAL A 20 8.05 3.12 6.01
CA VAL A 20 9.29 2.35 5.98
C VAL A 20 10.15 2.79 4.80
N GLU A 21 11.37 3.23 5.10
CA GLU A 21 12.32 3.60 4.06
C GLU A 21 13.01 2.36 3.50
N ILE A 22 12.96 2.23 2.18
CA ILE A 22 13.76 1.25 1.45
C ILE A 22 14.63 2.01 0.45
N PRO A 23 15.66 1.41 -0.16
CA PRO A 23 16.69 2.18 -0.88
C PRO A 23 16.20 3.15 -1.95
N VAL A 24 15.01 2.96 -2.50
CA VAL A 24 14.52 3.77 -3.61
C VAL A 24 13.25 4.54 -3.32
N THR A 25 12.58 4.30 -2.18
CA THR A 25 11.31 4.97 -1.86
C THR A 25 10.91 4.75 -0.40
N THR A 26 9.88 5.47 0.05
CA THR A 26 9.23 5.26 1.33
C THR A 26 7.91 4.54 1.11
N VAL A 27 7.68 3.48 1.87
CA VAL A 27 6.49 2.64 1.78
C VAL A 27 5.47 3.05 2.84
N ASP A 28 4.21 3.24 2.46
CA ASP A 28 3.17 3.67 3.40
C ASP A 28 2.86 2.60 4.44
N PHE A 29 2.67 1.34 4.00
CA PHE A 29 2.50 0.21 4.89
C PHE A 29 3.41 -0.94 4.47
N TYR A 30 4.11 -1.50 5.44
CA TYR A 30 5.01 -2.62 5.23
C TYR A 30 4.54 -3.79 6.08
N PHE A 31 4.35 -4.94 5.45
CA PHE A 31 3.95 -6.18 6.13
C PHE A 31 5.04 -7.22 5.93
N SER A 32 5.60 -7.68 7.06
CA SER A 32 6.65 -8.70 7.04
C SER A 32 6.00 -10.08 6.96
N LEU A 33 5.94 -10.63 5.75
CA LEU A 33 5.37 -11.96 5.49
C LEU A 33 6.49 -12.97 5.29
N GLU A 34 6.21 -14.24 5.58
CA GLU A 34 7.22 -15.29 5.55
C GLU A 34 7.93 -15.45 4.20
N SER A 35 7.19 -15.43 3.11
CA SER A 35 7.77 -15.65 1.79
C SER A 35 8.32 -14.36 1.18
N ARG A 36 7.52 -13.30 1.13
CA ARG A 36 7.92 -12.01 0.55
C ARG A 36 7.21 -10.87 1.26
N PRO A 37 7.93 -9.81 1.62
CA PRO A 37 7.29 -8.63 2.22
C PRO A 37 6.24 -8.03 1.28
N LEU A 38 5.16 -7.54 1.88
CA LEU A 38 4.12 -6.83 1.16
C LEU A 38 4.29 -5.33 1.37
N LEU A 39 4.44 -4.60 0.29
CA LEU A 39 4.55 -3.15 0.28
C LEU A 39 3.23 -2.57 -0.21
N VAL A 40 2.63 -1.69 0.59
CA VAL A 40 1.36 -1.03 0.24
C VAL A 40 1.59 0.46 0.10
N PHE A 41 1.23 0.99 -1.05
CA PHE A 41 1.28 2.41 -1.34
C PHE A 41 -0.13 2.95 -1.43
N VAL A 42 -0.41 4.04 -0.71
CA VAL A 42 -1.74 4.65 -0.68
C VAL A 42 -1.64 6.00 -1.40
N ASP A 43 -2.29 6.10 -2.54
CA ASP A 43 -2.26 7.30 -3.38
C ASP A 43 -3.62 8.01 -3.35
N GLY A 44 -3.66 9.16 -2.71
CA GLY A 44 -4.78 10.07 -2.76
C GLY A 44 -4.64 10.97 -3.97
N ARG A 45 -5.65 11.04 -4.80
CA ARG A 45 -5.69 11.74 -6.08
C ARG A 45 -4.72 11.20 -7.12
N VAL A 46 -5.28 10.69 -8.19
CA VAL A 46 -4.53 10.36 -9.39
C VAL A 46 -4.01 11.67 -9.99
N HIS A 47 -2.75 11.99 -9.73
CA HIS A 47 -2.10 13.08 -10.44
C HIS A 47 -1.88 12.63 -11.88
N LEU A 48 -2.62 13.24 -12.78
CA LEU A 48 -2.55 12.96 -14.21
C LEU A 48 -1.26 13.51 -14.85
N ARG A 49 -0.13 13.37 -14.18
CA ARG A 49 1.16 13.72 -14.77
C ARG A 49 1.78 12.46 -15.34
N THR A 50 1.75 12.34 -16.64
CA THR A 50 2.25 11.19 -17.39
C THR A 50 3.66 10.79 -16.94
N VAL A 51 4.55 11.77 -16.75
CA VAL A 51 5.94 11.52 -16.32
C VAL A 51 5.99 10.88 -14.93
N GLN A 52 5.17 11.37 -13.99
CA GLN A 52 5.14 10.81 -12.63
C GLN A 52 4.59 9.40 -12.64
N MET A 53 3.57 9.13 -13.42
CA MET A 53 2.99 7.80 -13.55
C MET A 53 3.99 6.79 -14.10
N VAL A 54 4.76 7.17 -15.11
CA VAL A 54 5.80 6.31 -15.71
C VAL A 54 6.89 5.99 -14.68
N LYS A 55 7.35 6.98 -13.94
CA LYS A 55 8.36 6.79 -12.89
C LYS A 55 7.87 5.87 -11.78
N ASP A 56 6.63 6.06 -11.35
CA ASP A 56 6.03 5.23 -10.31
C ASP A 56 5.90 3.77 -10.78
N GLU A 57 5.49 3.58 -12.03
CA GLU A 57 5.36 2.26 -12.62
C GLU A 57 6.71 1.55 -12.73
N GLU A 58 7.75 2.26 -13.17
CA GLU A 58 9.10 1.73 -13.22
C GLU A 58 9.60 1.33 -11.84
N LEU A 59 9.36 2.16 -10.83
CA LEU A 59 9.72 1.88 -9.45
C LEU A 59 9.02 0.63 -8.93
N ARG A 60 7.70 0.51 -9.14
CA ARG A 60 6.93 -0.66 -8.71
C ARG A 60 7.43 -1.93 -9.38
N SER A 61 7.73 -1.84 -10.69
CA SER A 61 8.28 -2.96 -11.44
C SER A 61 9.64 -3.41 -10.88
N LEU A 62 10.50 -2.45 -10.56
CA LEU A 62 11.80 -2.75 -9.96
C LEU A 62 11.64 -3.46 -8.61
N LEU A 63 10.73 -3.00 -7.76
CA LEU A 63 10.48 -3.60 -6.46
C LEU A 63 9.98 -5.03 -6.60
N ARG A 64 9.08 -5.30 -7.55
CA ARG A 64 8.60 -6.65 -7.82
C ARG A 64 9.74 -7.56 -8.26
N LYS A 65 10.64 -7.06 -9.09
CA LYS A 65 11.81 -7.83 -9.54
C LYS A 65 12.75 -8.17 -8.38
N ARG A 66 12.78 -7.34 -7.35
CA ARG A 66 13.60 -7.59 -6.15
C ARG A 66 12.93 -8.53 -5.14
N GLY A 67 11.77 -9.06 -5.46
CA GLY A 67 11.07 -10.03 -4.64
C GLY A 67 10.02 -9.46 -3.71
N TYR A 68 9.72 -8.18 -3.79
CA TYR A 68 8.64 -7.58 -3.01
C TYR A 68 7.30 -7.81 -3.68
N ARG A 69 6.26 -8.00 -2.88
CA ARG A 69 4.88 -7.90 -3.35
C ARG A 69 4.46 -6.43 -3.22
N VAL A 70 3.89 -5.87 -4.26
CA VAL A 70 3.53 -4.44 -4.29
C VAL A 70 2.04 -4.30 -4.55
N VAL A 71 1.38 -3.54 -3.70
CA VAL A 71 -0.04 -3.20 -3.84
C VAL A 71 -0.17 -1.69 -3.84
N GLU A 72 -0.88 -1.16 -4.82
CA GLU A 72 -1.17 0.26 -4.95
C GLU A 72 -2.66 0.47 -4.72
N LEU A 73 -2.98 1.31 -3.74
CA LEU A 73 -4.36 1.64 -3.38
C LEU A 73 -4.64 3.07 -3.81
N TYR A 74 -5.64 3.24 -4.67
CA TYR A 74 -6.01 4.56 -5.20
C TYR A 74 -7.36 4.98 -4.68
N TYR A 75 -7.49 6.25 -4.31
CA TYR A 75 -8.78 6.83 -3.95
C TYR A 75 -8.83 8.29 -4.42
N ASN A 76 -10.02 8.76 -4.79
CA ASN A 76 -10.22 10.15 -5.22
C ASN A 76 -10.58 11.06 -4.05
N ARG A 77 -11.48 10.60 -3.22
CA ARG A 77 -12.02 11.34 -2.10
C ARG A 77 -12.18 10.40 -0.92
N TYR A 78 -11.82 10.87 0.28
CA TYR A 78 -12.05 10.09 1.48
C TYR A 78 -13.55 9.87 1.68
N SER A 79 -13.93 8.63 1.93
CA SER A 79 -15.23 8.24 2.44
C SER A 79 -15.05 6.95 3.23
N ASP A 80 -15.97 6.69 4.15
CA ASP A 80 -15.93 5.45 4.93
C ASP A 80 -16.04 4.23 4.03
N ARG A 81 -16.85 4.32 2.99
CA ARG A 81 -17.01 3.25 2.01
C ARG A 81 -15.70 2.98 1.26
N GLN A 82 -15.04 4.04 0.79
CA GLN A 82 -13.77 3.90 0.09
C GLN A 82 -12.70 3.33 1.01
N ARG A 83 -12.63 3.83 2.24
CA ARG A 83 -11.71 3.31 3.25
C ARG A 83 -11.92 1.80 3.44
N ASP A 84 -13.16 1.37 3.58
CA ASP A 84 -13.48 -0.04 3.80
C ASP A 84 -13.11 -0.90 2.58
N GLN A 85 -13.29 -0.37 1.37
CA GLN A 85 -12.87 -1.07 0.15
C GLN A 85 -11.35 -1.25 0.09
N LEU A 86 -10.60 -0.20 0.41
CA LEU A 86 -9.14 -0.28 0.43
C LEU A 86 -8.66 -1.23 1.53
N TYR A 87 -9.31 -1.21 2.68
CA TYR A 87 -8.97 -2.11 3.76
C TYR A 87 -9.20 -3.57 3.37
N ASP A 88 -10.30 -3.85 2.68
CA ASP A 88 -10.58 -5.20 2.16
C ASP A 88 -9.50 -5.66 1.17
N GLU A 89 -8.99 -4.76 0.35
CA GLU A 89 -7.87 -5.07 -0.55
C GLU A 89 -6.61 -5.44 0.22
N ILE A 90 -6.30 -4.71 1.30
CA ILE A 90 -5.17 -5.04 2.16
C ILE A 90 -5.35 -6.45 2.74
N LEU A 91 -6.51 -6.72 3.33
CA LEU A 91 -6.79 -8.02 3.95
C LEU A 91 -6.72 -9.16 2.95
N SER A 92 -7.23 -8.93 1.74
CA SER A 92 -7.17 -9.91 0.66
C SER A 92 -5.73 -10.25 0.30
N ASN A 93 -4.87 -9.24 0.21
CA ASN A 93 -3.45 -9.43 -0.09
C ASN A 93 -2.67 -10.07 1.05
N LEU A 94 -3.16 -9.95 2.27
CA LEU A 94 -2.59 -10.63 3.44
C LEU A 94 -3.10 -12.08 3.60
N GLY A 95 -4.03 -12.50 2.75
CA GLY A 95 -4.62 -13.82 2.86
C GLY A 95 -5.66 -13.96 3.97
N LEU A 96 -6.19 -12.82 4.47
CA LEU A 96 -7.17 -12.81 5.54
C LEU A 96 -8.61 -12.71 5.02
N ARG A 97 -8.78 -12.55 3.75
CA ARG A 97 -10.08 -12.54 3.06
C ARG A 97 -9.98 -13.14 1.67
#